data_2eac253a33467770abd8119cf0c14c50
#
_entry.id   2eac253a33467770abd8119cf0c14c50
#
_cell.length_a   1.000
_cell.length_b   1.000
_cell.length_c   1.000
_cell.angle_alpha   90.00
_cell.angle_beta   90.00
_cell.angle_gamma   90.00
#
_symmetry.space_group_name_H-M   'P 1'
#
loop_
_entity.id
_entity.type
_entity.pdbx_description
1 polymer ?
#
loop_
_entity_poly.entity_id
_entity_poly.type
_entity_poly.pdbx_seq_one_letter_code
_entity_poly.pdbx_strand_id
1 'polypeptide(L)'
;MIILPAIDIKDGNCVRLFKGDFSTVEKVAADYMETAKGFEAAGASWIHMVDLDGAKEGRPVNRHIYEDVAAKTDLKVEVGGGIRNLETIDTYLKSGVERVILGSAALKNPQLVKDAVQKFGSQHIAVGIDAKNGMVATEGWLEESDTDYITLAKEMIAVGVQYFIVTDIAKDGTLSGVNLKQLKDLRDATNSNCNIIASGGV
;
A
#
# COMPACT_ATOMS: atom_id res chain seq x y z
N MET A 1 -0.23 13.38 -13.73
CA MET A 1 -0.78 12.32 -12.88
C MET A 1 0.12 11.10 -13.07
N ILE A 2 0.50 10.41 -12.02
CA ILE A 2 1.27 9.17 -12.08
C ILE A 2 0.29 8.02 -11.84
N ILE A 3 0.34 7.01 -12.69
CA ILE A 3 -0.44 5.77 -12.54
C ILE A 3 0.48 4.72 -11.96
N LEU A 4 0.04 4.06 -10.89
CA LEU A 4 0.73 2.95 -10.26
C LEU A 4 -0.13 1.69 -10.52
N PRO A 5 0.16 0.91 -11.58
CA PRO A 5 -0.53 -0.36 -11.75
C PRO A 5 -0.24 -1.27 -10.55
N ALA A 6 -1.21 -2.10 -10.16
CA ALA A 6 -1.13 -2.89 -8.96
C ALA A 6 -1.03 -4.40 -9.24
N ILE A 7 -0.25 -5.10 -8.42
CA ILE A 7 -0.20 -6.57 -8.37
C ILE A 7 -0.34 -7.01 -6.92
N ASP A 8 -1.41 -7.73 -6.62
CA ASP A 8 -1.58 -8.43 -5.35
C ASP A 8 -1.00 -9.84 -5.45
N ILE A 9 -0.21 -10.24 -4.46
CA ILE A 9 0.40 -11.57 -4.40
C ILE A 9 -0.21 -12.38 -3.25
N LYS A 10 -0.70 -13.56 -3.57
CA LYS A 10 -1.15 -14.57 -2.63
C LYS A 10 -0.68 -15.97 -3.06
N ASP A 11 -0.09 -16.71 -2.11
CA ASP A 11 0.49 -18.05 -2.39
C ASP A 11 1.43 -18.03 -3.63
N GLY A 12 2.20 -16.94 -3.81
CA GLY A 12 3.10 -16.72 -4.95
C GLY A 12 2.42 -16.41 -6.28
N ASN A 13 1.11 -16.23 -6.33
CA ASN A 13 0.35 -15.94 -7.53
C ASN A 13 -0.15 -14.50 -7.59
N CYS A 14 -0.26 -13.95 -8.82
CA CYS A 14 -0.95 -12.69 -9.05
C CYS A 14 -2.46 -12.90 -8.94
N VAL A 15 -3.07 -12.23 -8.00
CA VAL A 15 -4.49 -12.40 -7.67
C VAL A 15 -5.23 -11.06 -7.61
N ARG A 16 -6.53 -11.14 -7.58
CA ARG A 16 -7.43 -10.04 -7.26
C ARG A 16 -8.43 -10.50 -6.22
N LEU A 17 -8.75 -9.63 -5.30
CA LEU A 17 -9.84 -9.78 -4.35
C LEU A 17 -10.99 -8.83 -4.71
N PHE A 18 -12.21 -9.20 -4.37
CA PHE A 18 -13.36 -8.30 -4.40
C PHE A 18 -13.62 -7.77 -3.00
N LYS A 19 -13.45 -6.47 -2.79
CA LYS A 19 -13.60 -5.80 -1.48
C LYS A 19 -12.79 -6.45 -0.37
N GLY A 20 -11.59 -6.96 -0.69
CA GLY A 20 -10.70 -7.61 0.26
C GLY A 20 -11.15 -8.98 0.78
N ASP A 21 -12.22 -9.55 0.24
CA ASP A 21 -12.70 -10.86 0.67
C ASP A 21 -11.83 -11.99 0.12
N PHE A 22 -11.08 -12.64 1.01
CA PHE A 22 -10.18 -13.75 0.66
C PHE A 22 -10.90 -14.98 0.07
N SER A 23 -12.22 -15.08 0.24
CA SER A 23 -13.01 -16.14 -0.41
C SER A 23 -13.24 -15.89 -1.91
N THR A 24 -13.01 -14.66 -2.37
CA THR A 24 -13.18 -14.23 -3.77
C THR A 24 -11.88 -14.21 -4.57
N VAL A 25 -10.83 -14.85 -4.08
CA VAL A 25 -9.51 -14.90 -4.74
C VAL A 25 -9.66 -15.39 -6.18
N GLU A 26 -9.27 -14.55 -7.13
CA GLU A 26 -9.19 -14.86 -8.54
C GLU A 26 -7.75 -14.69 -9.02
N LYS A 27 -7.19 -15.70 -9.68
CA LYS A 27 -5.89 -15.59 -10.33
C LYS A 27 -6.05 -14.80 -11.63
N VAL A 28 -5.41 -13.62 -11.69
CA VAL A 28 -5.58 -12.67 -12.81
C VAL A 28 -4.42 -12.68 -13.79
N ALA A 29 -3.26 -13.24 -13.42
CA ALA A 29 -2.11 -13.39 -14.30
C ALA A 29 -1.32 -14.66 -13.99
N ALA A 30 -0.64 -15.19 -14.99
CA ALA A 30 0.14 -16.42 -14.85
C ALA A 30 1.48 -16.17 -14.14
N ASP A 31 2.11 -15.02 -14.42
CA ASP A 31 3.45 -14.69 -13.98
C ASP A 31 3.56 -13.21 -13.60
N TYR A 32 4.11 -12.93 -12.41
CA TYR A 32 4.27 -11.58 -11.88
C TYR A 32 5.29 -10.76 -12.66
N MET A 33 6.36 -11.42 -13.16
CA MET A 33 7.42 -10.74 -13.87
C MET A 33 6.98 -10.33 -15.28
N GLU A 34 6.26 -11.20 -15.97
CA GLU A 34 5.66 -10.86 -17.28
C GLU A 34 4.66 -9.72 -17.13
N THR A 35 3.85 -9.74 -16.06
CA THR A 35 2.89 -8.68 -15.78
C THR A 35 3.60 -7.34 -15.49
N ALA A 36 4.64 -7.34 -14.64
CA ALA A 36 5.41 -6.14 -14.33
C ALA A 36 6.09 -5.56 -15.58
N LYS A 37 6.72 -6.39 -16.41
CA LYS A 37 7.31 -5.98 -17.70
C LYS A 37 6.27 -5.48 -18.69
N GLY A 38 5.06 -6.02 -18.66
CA GLY A 38 3.94 -5.51 -19.46
C GLY A 38 3.55 -4.09 -19.06
N PHE A 39 3.50 -3.79 -17.76
CA PHE A 39 3.26 -2.44 -17.26
C PHE A 39 4.39 -1.47 -17.62
N GLU A 40 5.64 -1.90 -17.48
CA GLU A 40 6.81 -1.12 -17.89
C GLU A 40 6.76 -0.78 -19.37
N ALA A 41 6.52 -1.77 -20.23
CA ALA A 41 6.38 -1.58 -21.68
C ALA A 41 5.21 -0.66 -22.05
N ALA A 42 4.14 -0.63 -21.24
CA ALA A 42 3.03 0.30 -21.38
C ALA A 42 3.35 1.73 -20.89
N GLY A 43 4.56 1.97 -20.37
CA GLY A 43 5.03 3.28 -19.94
C GLY A 43 4.81 3.60 -18.47
N ALA A 44 4.48 2.62 -17.64
CA ALA A 44 4.47 2.81 -16.18
C ALA A 44 5.88 3.10 -15.68
N SER A 45 6.01 4.00 -14.71
CA SER A 45 7.26 4.29 -14.01
C SER A 45 7.25 3.80 -12.56
N TRP A 46 6.10 3.39 -12.08
CA TRP A 46 5.88 2.85 -10.74
C TRP A 46 5.03 1.59 -10.82
N ILE A 47 5.16 0.75 -9.80
CA ILE A 47 4.27 -0.39 -9.56
C ILE A 47 3.94 -0.48 -8.08
N HIS A 48 2.66 -0.72 -7.77
CA HIS A 48 2.17 -0.97 -6.42
C HIS A 48 2.02 -2.48 -6.21
N MET A 49 2.63 -3.01 -5.16
CA MET A 49 2.59 -4.46 -4.90
C MET A 49 2.17 -4.75 -3.46
N VAL A 50 1.33 -5.76 -3.27
CA VAL A 50 0.82 -6.14 -1.95
C VAL A 50 1.10 -7.61 -1.66
N ASP A 51 1.74 -7.88 -0.51
CA ASP A 51 1.90 -9.20 0.07
C ASP A 51 0.66 -9.54 0.91
N LEU A 52 -0.35 -10.16 0.29
CA LEU A 52 -1.60 -10.53 0.99
C LEU A 52 -1.35 -11.58 2.08
N ASP A 53 -0.44 -12.53 1.82
CA ASP A 53 -0.04 -13.51 2.84
C ASP A 53 0.69 -12.81 3.98
N GLY A 54 1.59 -11.89 3.65
CA GLY A 54 2.31 -11.08 4.62
C GLY A 54 1.39 -10.19 5.47
N ALA A 55 0.37 -9.59 4.86
CA ALA A 55 -0.61 -8.80 5.58
C ALA A 55 -1.33 -9.62 6.66
N LYS A 56 -1.68 -10.88 6.33
CA LYS A 56 -2.34 -11.82 7.23
C LYS A 56 -1.39 -12.36 8.31
N GLU A 57 -0.14 -12.71 7.94
CA GLU A 57 0.83 -13.31 8.85
C GLU A 57 1.59 -12.29 9.71
N GLY A 58 1.54 -11.00 9.34
CA GLY A 58 2.26 -9.94 10.04
C GLY A 58 3.77 -9.94 9.83
N ARG A 59 4.24 -10.61 8.79
CA ARG A 59 5.62 -10.68 8.33
C ARG A 59 5.66 -10.88 6.83
N PRO A 60 6.72 -10.43 6.11
CA PRO A 60 6.84 -10.70 4.67
C PRO A 60 6.84 -12.22 4.38
N VAL A 61 6.04 -12.64 3.41
CA VAL A 61 5.97 -14.03 2.94
C VAL A 61 6.55 -14.15 1.53
N ASN A 62 6.13 -13.27 0.62
CA ASN A 62 6.50 -13.32 -0.79
C ASN A 62 7.63 -12.34 -1.16
N ARG A 63 8.51 -11.99 -0.21
CA ARG A 63 9.54 -10.95 -0.36
C ARG A 63 10.36 -11.07 -1.64
N HIS A 64 10.78 -12.27 -2.01
CA HIS A 64 11.60 -12.52 -3.19
C HIS A 64 10.96 -12.03 -4.50
N ILE A 65 9.63 -12.01 -4.59
CA ILE A 65 8.90 -11.53 -5.78
C ILE A 65 9.12 -10.02 -5.98
N TYR A 66 9.03 -9.24 -4.90
CA TYR A 66 9.17 -7.78 -4.94
C TYR A 66 10.62 -7.36 -5.20
N GLU A 67 11.57 -8.09 -4.60
CA GLU A 67 13.00 -7.94 -4.84
C GLU A 67 13.36 -8.25 -6.29
N ASP A 68 12.76 -9.31 -6.85
CA ASP A 68 12.95 -9.70 -8.26
C ASP A 68 12.43 -8.62 -9.23
N VAL A 69 11.24 -8.07 -8.98
CA VAL A 69 10.68 -7.00 -9.81
C VAL A 69 11.57 -5.76 -9.74
N ALA A 70 11.97 -5.34 -8.54
CA ALA A 70 12.85 -4.19 -8.35
C ALA A 70 14.23 -4.37 -9.02
N ALA A 71 14.77 -5.59 -9.05
CA ALA A 71 16.07 -5.87 -9.64
C ALA A 71 16.05 -6.07 -11.17
N LYS A 72 14.90 -6.44 -11.77
CA LYS A 72 14.78 -6.89 -13.16
C LYS A 72 13.92 -6.00 -14.05
N THR A 73 13.42 -4.88 -13.51
CA THR A 73 12.68 -3.85 -14.24
C THR A 73 13.18 -2.46 -13.85
N ASP A 74 12.87 -1.43 -14.63
CA ASP A 74 13.11 -0.03 -14.30
C ASP A 74 11.95 0.59 -13.49
N LEU A 75 10.98 -0.21 -13.08
CA LEU A 75 9.84 0.23 -12.27
C LEU A 75 10.27 0.56 -10.84
N LYS A 76 9.84 1.69 -10.34
CA LYS A 76 9.93 2.02 -8.93
C LYS A 76 8.87 1.21 -8.18
N VAL A 77 9.33 0.25 -7.38
CA VAL A 77 8.44 -0.64 -6.62
C VAL A 77 8.05 0.00 -5.30
N GLU A 78 6.73 0.11 -5.04
CA GLU A 78 6.25 0.28 -3.67
C GLU A 78 5.55 -0.99 -3.20
N VAL A 79 5.83 -1.41 -1.96
CA VAL A 79 5.32 -2.68 -1.43
C VAL A 79 4.73 -2.54 -0.04
N GLY A 80 3.58 -3.18 0.18
CA GLY A 80 2.92 -3.34 1.47
C GLY A 80 2.64 -4.80 1.80
N GLY A 81 2.26 -5.05 3.06
CA GLY A 81 1.93 -6.38 3.58
C GLY A 81 2.97 -6.94 4.56
N GLY A 82 2.58 -7.05 5.83
CA GLY A 82 3.39 -7.68 6.87
C GLY A 82 4.61 -6.91 7.38
N ILE A 83 4.78 -5.64 7.01
CA ILE A 83 5.94 -4.82 7.42
C ILE A 83 5.67 -4.24 8.81
N ARG A 84 6.38 -4.73 9.84
CA ARG A 84 6.13 -4.38 11.24
C ARG A 84 7.38 -4.01 12.05
N ASN A 85 8.55 -3.88 11.41
CA ASN A 85 9.80 -3.48 12.07
C ASN A 85 10.78 -2.81 11.10
N LEU A 86 11.77 -2.10 11.66
CA LEU A 86 12.77 -1.35 10.89
C LEU A 86 13.72 -2.26 10.10
N GLU A 87 13.97 -3.49 10.55
CA GLU A 87 14.83 -4.45 9.87
C GLU A 87 14.21 -4.89 8.53
N THR A 88 12.90 -5.17 8.53
CA THR A 88 12.16 -5.49 7.31
C THR A 88 12.18 -4.33 6.32
N ILE A 89 11.96 -3.09 6.80
CA ILE A 89 12.04 -1.89 5.96
C ILE A 89 13.44 -1.75 5.34
N ASP A 90 14.49 -1.85 6.15
CA ASP A 90 15.88 -1.77 5.71
C ASP A 90 16.21 -2.82 4.64
N THR A 91 15.70 -4.04 4.82
CA THR A 91 15.90 -5.14 3.87
C THR A 91 15.26 -4.85 2.52
N TYR A 92 14.00 -4.39 2.49
CA TYR A 92 13.34 -4.03 1.24
C TYR A 92 14.04 -2.87 0.52
N LEU A 93 14.39 -1.80 1.23
CA LEU A 93 15.05 -0.66 0.61
C LEU A 93 16.44 -1.01 0.07
N LYS A 94 17.21 -1.87 0.75
CA LYS A 94 18.51 -2.37 0.28
C LYS A 94 18.41 -3.28 -0.94
N SER A 95 17.28 -3.95 -1.13
CA SER A 95 17.05 -4.80 -2.31
C SER A 95 16.55 -4.03 -3.54
N GLY A 96 16.41 -2.71 -3.45
CA GLY A 96 16.00 -1.86 -4.57
C GLY A 96 14.52 -1.48 -4.58
N VAL A 97 13.74 -1.91 -3.58
CA VAL A 97 12.36 -1.38 -3.40
C VAL A 97 12.44 0.10 -3.10
N GLU A 98 11.71 0.93 -3.84
CA GLU A 98 11.75 2.39 -3.71
C GLU A 98 11.00 2.89 -2.47
N ARG A 99 9.86 2.26 -2.14
CA ARG A 99 9.00 2.69 -1.04
C ARG A 99 8.34 1.50 -0.35
N VAL A 100 8.26 1.56 0.98
CA VAL A 100 7.48 0.61 1.77
C VAL A 100 6.21 1.25 2.30
N ILE A 101 5.15 0.45 2.41
CA ILE A 101 3.83 0.89 2.84
C ILE A 101 3.54 0.27 4.21
N LEU A 102 3.29 1.14 5.19
CA LEU A 102 2.89 0.76 6.55
C LEU A 102 1.38 0.97 6.70
N GLY A 103 0.60 -0.12 6.72
CA GLY A 103 -0.84 -0.10 6.93
C GLY A 103 -1.17 -0.23 8.42
N SER A 104 -1.57 -1.41 8.88
CA SER A 104 -1.92 -1.69 10.30
C SER A 104 -0.87 -1.22 11.30
N ALA A 105 0.42 -1.25 10.92
CA ALA A 105 1.51 -0.77 11.76
C ALA A 105 1.42 0.74 12.05
N ALA A 106 0.88 1.54 11.14
CA ALA A 106 0.73 2.98 11.34
C ALA A 106 -0.25 3.30 12.47
N LEU A 107 -1.32 2.51 12.60
CA LEU A 107 -2.29 2.65 13.68
C LEU A 107 -1.81 2.01 14.99
N LYS A 108 -1.27 0.78 14.92
CA LYS A 108 -0.92 -0.02 16.12
C LYS A 108 0.41 0.40 16.75
N ASN A 109 1.34 0.97 15.96
CA ASN A 109 2.68 1.38 16.40
C ASN A 109 3.15 2.66 15.68
N PRO A 110 2.58 3.83 15.96
CA PRO A 110 2.98 5.11 15.34
C PRO A 110 4.47 5.44 15.51
N GLN A 111 5.10 4.94 16.59
CA GLN A 111 6.52 5.15 16.83
C GLN A 111 7.39 4.48 15.76
N LEU A 112 7.00 3.29 15.26
CA LEU A 112 7.68 2.63 14.14
C LEU A 112 7.69 3.53 12.89
N VAL A 113 6.56 4.20 12.59
CA VAL A 113 6.47 5.09 11.41
C VAL A 113 7.41 6.28 11.57
N LYS A 114 7.41 6.91 12.76
CA LYS A 114 8.33 8.01 13.08
C LYS A 114 9.79 7.61 12.92
N ASP A 115 10.18 6.48 13.50
CA ASP A 115 11.56 5.97 13.44
C ASP A 115 11.94 5.61 12.00
N ALA A 116 11.03 5.05 11.23
CA ALA A 116 11.24 4.72 9.82
C ALA A 116 11.46 5.97 8.97
N VAL A 117 10.61 7.00 9.14
CA VAL A 117 10.77 8.29 8.44
C VAL A 117 12.10 8.95 8.80
N GLN A 118 12.47 8.96 10.08
CA GLN A 118 13.74 9.54 10.53
C GLN A 118 14.96 8.80 9.99
N LYS A 119 14.90 7.48 9.92
CA LYS A 119 16.03 6.63 9.49
C LYS A 119 16.18 6.55 7.98
N PHE A 120 15.08 6.44 7.26
CA PHE A 120 15.11 6.13 5.83
C PHE A 120 14.68 7.30 4.93
N GLY A 121 14.08 8.33 5.50
CA GLY A 121 13.54 9.47 4.76
C GLY A 121 12.06 9.29 4.36
N SER A 122 11.34 10.40 4.32
CA SER A 122 9.89 10.41 4.04
C SER A 122 9.53 9.92 2.63
N GLN A 123 10.45 10.01 1.67
CA GLN A 123 10.24 9.56 0.29
C GLN A 123 10.13 8.02 0.19
N HIS A 124 10.69 7.28 1.14
CA HIS A 124 10.72 5.82 1.16
C HIS A 124 9.64 5.20 2.04
N ILE A 125 8.86 6.02 2.75
CA ILE A 125 7.82 5.56 3.67
C ILE A 125 6.47 6.11 3.23
N ALA A 126 5.52 5.22 2.96
CA ALA A 126 4.13 5.56 2.78
C ALA A 126 3.27 4.94 3.87
N VAL A 127 2.13 5.53 4.13
CA VAL A 127 1.10 4.98 5.02
C VAL A 127 -0.12 4.57 4.20
N GLY A 128 -0.53 3.31 4.33
CA GLY A 128 -1.79 2.80 3.81
C GLY A 128 -2.93 3.13 4.77
N ILE A 129 -3.94 3.79 4.26
CA ILE A 129 -5.17 4.11 4.98
C ILE A 129 -6.33 3.45 4.25
N ASP A 130 -6.68 2.27 4.70
CA ASP A 130 -7.83 1.55 4.20
C ASP A 130 -9.04 1.90 5.06
N ALA A 131 -10.04 2.53 4.47
CA ALA A 131 -11.18 3.04 5.21
C ALA A 131 -12.51 2.45 4.73
N LYS A 132 -13.39 2.19 5.70
CA LYS A 132 -14.77 1.80 5.48
C LYS A 132 -15.66 2.69 6.33
N ASN A 133 -16.60 3.38 5.68
CA ASN A 133 -17.48 4.35 6.35
C ASN A 133 -16.74 5.43 7.17
N GLY A 134 -15.53 5.83 6.72
CA GLY A 134 -14.72 6.83 7.40
C GLY A 134 -13.82 6.30 8.52
N MET A 135 -13.95 5.03 8.91
CA MET A 135 -13.12 4.38 9.92
C MET A 135 -12.02 3.53 9.30
N VAL A 136 -10.84 3.54 9.91
CA VAL A 136 -9.68 2.78 9.45
C VAL A 136 -9.87 1.29 9.74
N ALA A 137 -9.60 0.45 8.74
CA ALA A 137 -9.52 -1.00 8.90
C ALA A 137 -8.06 -1.48 8.96
N THR A 138 -7.83 -2.58 9.66
CA THR A 138 -6.51 -3.18 9.86
C THR A 138 -6.52 -4.68 9.60
N GLU A 139 -5.34 -5.32 9.65
CA GLU A 139 -5.14 -6.77 9.50
C GLU A 139 -5.74 -7.34 8.21
N GLY A 140 -5.46 -6.67 7.08
CA GLY A 140 -6.04 -7.07 5.79
C GLY A 140 -7.56 -6.89 5.75
N TRP A 141 -8.05 -5.82 6.42
CA TRP A 141 -9.46 -5.39 6.52
C TRP A 141 -10.35 -6.30 7.37
N LEU A 142 -9.75 -7.19 8.17
CA LEU A 142 -10.48 -8.11 9.08
C LEU A 142 -10.92 -7.43 10.38
N GLU A 143 -10.25 -6.34 10.76
CA GLU A 143 -10.55 -5.59 11.99
C GLU A 143 -10.92 -4.14 11.63
N GLU A 144 -12.07 -3.68 12.11
CA GLU A 144 -12.45 -2.26 12.08
C GLU A 144 -11.94 -1.57 13.35
N SER A 145 -11.38 -0.36 13.20
CA SER A 145 -10.94 0.45 14.35
C SER A 145 -11.93 1.60 14.62
N ASP A 146 -11.81 2.20 15.79
CA ASP A 146 -12.56 3.43 16.14
C ASP A 146 -11.83 4.71 15.70
N THR A 147 -10.79 4.57 14.86
CA THR A 147 -9.98 5.70 14.40
C THR A 147 -10.48 6.21 13.06
N ASP A 148 -10.83 7.48 13.01
CA ASP A 148 -11.18 8.20 11.78
C ASP A 148 -9.94 8.34 10.88
N TYR A 149 -10.11 8.15 9.56
CA TYR A 149 -9.00 8.14 8.59
C TYR A 149 -8.29 9.49 8.46
N ILE A 150 -8.99 10.61 8.68
CA ILE A 150 -8.39 11.96 8.68
C ILE A 150 -7.53 12.15 9.93
N THR A 151 -7.99 11.63 11.06
CA THR A 151 -7.25 11.68 12.33
C THR A 151 -5.92 10.93 12.18
N LEU A 152 -5.95 9.70 11.68
CA LEU A 152 -4.72 8.93 11.43
C LEU A 152 -3.78 9.66 10.47
N ALA A 153 -4.30 10.21 9.38
CA ALA A 153 -3.47 10.94 8.42
C ALA A 153 -2.77 12.16 9.06
N LYS A 154 -3.48 12.94 9.88
CA LYS A 154 -2.89 14.09 10.60
C LYS A 154 -1.79 13.66 11.57
N GLU A 155 -2.00 12.57 12.31
CA GLU A 155 -1.00 12.03 13.22
C GLU A 155 0.26 11.57 12.44
N MET A 156 0.08 10.93 11.30
CA MET A 156 1.20 10.47 10.46
C MET A 156 1.93 11.64 9.80
N ILE A 157 1.24 12.68 9.37
CA ILE A 157 1.87 13.93 8.88
C ILE A 157 2.71 14.58 9.99
N ALA A 158 2.22 14.59 11.22
CA ALA A 158 2.96 15.17 12.35
C ALA A 158 4.28 14.43 12.64
N VAL A 159 4.42 13.16 12.28
CA VAL A 159 5.67 12.39 12.38
C VAL A 159 6.50 12.39 11.10
N GLY A 160 6.07 13.13 10.04
CA GLY A 160 6.84 13.39 8.83
C GLY A 160 6.47 12.54 7.61
N VAL A 161 5.38 11.79 7.67
CA VAL A 161 4.88 11.04 6.49
C VAL A 161 4.40 12.01 5.41
N GLN A 162 4.78 11.74 4.16
CA GLN A 162 4.43 12.56 3.00
C GLN A 162 3.57 11.83 1.96
N TYR A 163 3.45 10.50 2.04
CA TYR A 163 2.75 9.68 1.06
C TYR A 163 1.68 8.82 1.73
N PHE A 164 0.47 8.87 1.20
CA PHE A 164 -0.67 8.10 1.69
C PHE A 164 -1.34 7.36 0.55
N ILE A 165 -1.47 6.05 0.65
CA ILE A 165 -2.35 5.24 -0.18
C ILE A 165 -3.70 5.20 0.52
N VAL A 166 -4.72 5.77 -0.11
CA VAL A 166 -6.05 5.90 0.50
C VAL A 166 -7.05 5.05 -0.27
N THR A 167 -7.50 3.98 0.39
CA THR A 167 -8.42 3.01 -0.19
C THR A 167 -9.83 3.17 0.40
N ASP A 168 -10.84 3.33 -0.45
CA ASP A 168 -12.23 3.08 -0.06
C ASP A 168 -12.53 1.59 -0.25
N ILE A 169 -12.56 0.83 0.85
CA ILE A 169 -12.79 -0.63 0.85
C ILE A 169 -14.13 -0.97 0.16
N ALA A 170 -15.15 -0.14 0.31
CA ALA A 170 -16.45 -0.40 -0.29
C ALA A 170 -16.44 -0.32 -1.83
N LYS A 171 -15.42 0.35 -2.39
CA LYS A 171 -15.23 0.50 -3.85
C LYS A 171 -14.18 -0.43 -4.42
N ASP A 172 -13.34 -1.04 -3.58
CA ASP A 172 -12.25 -1.89 -4.05
C ASP A 172 -12.76 -3.07 -4.87
N GLY A 173 -12.12 -3.30 -6.03
CA GLY A 173 -12.53 -4.33 -6.98
C GLY A 173 -13.81 -4.05 -7.77
N THR A 174 -14.51 -2.90 -7.57
CA THR A 174 -15.81 -2.63 -8.22
C THR A 174 -15.73 -1.92 -9.56
N LEU A 175 -14.58 -1.32 -9.92
CA LEU A 175 -14.40 -0.48 -11.13
C LEU A 175 -15.44 0.66 -11.23
N SER A 176 -15.92 1.17 -10.09
CA SER A 176 -16.98 2.20 -10.03
C SER A 176 -16.45 3.63 -9.88
N GLY A 177 -15.14 3.81 -10.02
CA GLY A 177 -14.42 5.06 -9.79
C GLY A 177 -14.10 5.31 -8.32
N VAL A 178 -13.03 6.05 -8.05
CA VAL A 178 -12.56 6.39 -6.69
C VAL A 178 -13.60 7.19 -5.90
N ASN A 179 -13.48 7.18 -4.58
CA ASN A 179 -14.28 8.02 -3.70
C ASN A 179 -13.72 9.46 -3.66
N LEU A 180 -14.13 10.28 -4.64
CA LEU A 180 -13.68 11.68 -4.74
C LEU A 180 -13.98 12.50 -3.48
N LYS A 181 -15.09 12.21 -2.79
CA LYS A 181 -15.43 12.91 -1.55
C LYS A 181 -14.40 12.61 -0.45
N GLN A 182 -14.08 11.34 -0.22
CA GLN A 182 -13.09 10.92 0.77
C GLN A 182 -11.72 11.55 0.51
N LEU A 183 -11.27 11.51 -0.74
CA LEU A 183 -9.98 12.09 -1.15
C LEU A 183 -9.96 13.61 -0.98
N LYS A 184 -11.06 14.29 -1.33
CA LYS A 184 -11.20 15.74 -1.15
C LYS A 184 -11.19 16.11 0.34
N ASP A 185 -11.98 15.42 1.15
CA ASP A 185 -12.07 15.68 2.58
C ASP A 185 -10.70 15.52 3.27
N LEU A 186 -9.95 14.48 2.90
CA LEU A 186 -8.59 14.28 3.40
C LEU A 186 -7.65 15.40 2.97
N ARG A 187 -7.65 15.76 1.68
CA ARG A 187 -6.79 16.82 1.16
C ARG A 187 -7.07 18.17 1.85
N ASP A 188 -8.35 18.49 2.02
CA ASP A 188 -8.76 19.74 2.66
C ASP A 188 -8.38 19.74 4.16
N ALA A 189 -8.57 18.62 4.86
CA ALA A 189 -8.24 18.47 6.28
C ALA A 189 -6.73 18.47 6.57
N THR A 190 -5.90 18.14 5.58
CA THR A 190 -4.43 18.13 5.67
C THR A 190 -3.77 19.36 5.04
N ASN A 191 -4.56 20.33 4.55
CA ASN A 191 -4.07 21.53 3.85
C ASN A 191 -3.14 21.19 2.66
N SER A 192 -3.39 20.08 1.97
CA SER A 192 -2.58 19.59 0.85
C SER A 192 -1.09 19.36 1.20
N ASN A 193 -0.77 19.12 2.48
CA ASN A 193 0.61 18.89 2.94
C ASN A 193 1.10 17.45 2.75
N CYS A 194 0.45 16.68 1.89
CA CYS A 194 0.84 15.30 1.59
C CYS A 194 0.49 14.94 0.14
N ASN A 195 1.09 13.84 -0.32
CA ASN A 195 0.78 13.20 -1.59
C ASN A 195 -0.24 12.09 -1.34
N ILE A 196 -1.36 12.15 -2.02
CA ILE A 196 -2.42 11.15 -1.91
C ILE A 196 -2.40 10.27 -3.16
N ILE A 197 -2.28 8.98 -2.97
CA ILE A 197 -2.42 7.93 -3.97
C ILE A 197 -3.81 7.35 -3.78
N ALA A 198 -4.69 7.56 -4.76
CA ALA A 198 -6.06 7.09 -4.72
C ALA A 198 -6.12 5.60 -5.03
N SER A 199 -6.86 4.83 -4.24
CA SER A 199 -7.06 3.40 -4.38
C SER A 199 -8.53 3.03 -4.12
N GLY A 200 -8.94 1.87 -4.65
CA GLY A 200 -10.31 1.39 -4.56
C GLY A 200 -11.24 2.01 -5.61
N GLY A 201 -11.75 1.16 -6.52
CA GLY A 201 -12.69 1.54 -7.57
C GLY A 201 -12.08 1.86 -8.94
N VAL A 202 -10.77 1.74 -9.06
CA VAL A 202 -10.03 1.89 -10.33
C VAL A 202 -9.65 0.56 -10.92
#